data_f3c4e07bbe39457243e4f5928140c09f
#
_entry.id   f3c4e07bbe39457243e4f5928140c09f
#
_cell.length_a   1.000
_cell.length_b   1.000
_cell.length_c   1.000
_cell.angle_alpha   90.00
_cell.angle_beta   90.00
_cell.angle_gamma   90.00
#
_symmetry.space_group_name_H-M   'P 1'
#
loop_
_entity.id
_entity.type
_entity.pdbx_description
1 polymer ?
#
loop_
_entity_poly.entity_id
_entity_poly.type
_entity_poly.pdbx_seq_one_letter_code
_entity_poly.pdbx_strand_id
1 'polypeptide(L)'
;MITCWSSKTDQTYTWGLGHYTGDNPIVKNFRGFDDETALITDWLKWFDKQAFDLWSGWNSKLFDVPYIVNRIKNIRERLGIEKPIENKLSPVAKAPIRQDVTDRLTGSKRGETYDIPGLLHHDYMDLYVTFAKHDPLPSYSLNYVTNLELGEGKLEYEGTINTIYKENFNLFTEYNVQDVLLLVKLEKKLKLFALIIEYAYDCVTTIDKVFQKVPTTEGYILKFIHKQNKLMNDRKDHHIDWWHDEECYKVTTNGKTYYQNCYWEDGKYTFDEFAIKAGYCYDYPGRYDNCMSFDITSSYPHHIMQFNISPEVKVIHPTKEQIESGEVILSDINELGFKRTTDAILPNLVKMVFDERKHYKDLKKKAHKEGNKELEDLYDARQAVKKIIINSMYGVCLTSSFHLYDIDCARAITRCARVTLRDWLSKSINDYYPTKGFIGELEKEFGTVTIIANGTEYKFGFNEKITIQRNGEEMKIPANQFNKETDLLGIED
;
A
#
# COMPACT_ATOMS: atom_id res chain seq x y z
N MET A 1 17.33 0.92 31.37
CA MET A 1 16.24 -0.04 31.69
C MET A 1 15.88 -0.84 30.46
N ILE A 2 15.53 -2.12 30.61
CA ILE A 2 15.02 -3.00 29.55
C ILE A 2 13.72 -3.62 30.07
N THR A 3 12.64 -3.47 29.33
CA THR A 3 11.37 -4.18 29.62
C THR A 3 10.98 -5.02 28.41
N CYS A 4 10.64 -6.28 28.67
CA CYS A 4 10.16 -7.22 27.68
C CYS A 4 8.82 -7.79 28.15
N TRP A 5 7.91 -8.01 27.19
CA TRP A 5 6.73 -8.85 27.41
C TRP A 5 6.93 -10.17 26.67
N SER A 6 6.58 -11.27 27.30
CA SER A 6 6.68 -12.61 26.69
C SER A 6 5.29 -13.21 26.46
N SER A 7 5.00 -13.57 25.21
CA SER A 7 3.76 -14.28 24.85
C SER A 7 3.65 -15.67 25.47
N LYS A 8 4.78 -16.30 25.81
CA LYS A 8 4.80 -17.63 26.47
C LYS A 8 4.20 -17.61 27.87
N THR A 9 4.36 -16.50 28.57
CA THR A 9 3.93 -16.36 29.99
C THR A 9 2.83 -15.32 30.17
N ASP A 10 2.54 -14.51 29.15
CA ASP A 10 1.70 -13.30 29.20
C ASP A 10 2.11 -12.33 30.32
N GLN A 11 3.42 -12.17 30.52
CA GLN A 11 3.98 -11.33 31.58
C GLN A 11 5.07 -10.39 31.07
N THR A 12 5.21 -9.27 31.78
CA THR A 12 6.33 -8.34 31.63
C THR A 12 7.50 -8.74 32.53
N TYR A 13 8.71 -8.52 32.05
CA TYR A 13 9.98 -8.69 32.75
C TYR A 13 10.78 -7.41 32.57
N THR A 14 11.27 -6.83 33.65
CA THR A 14 11.96 -5.54 33.64
C THR A 14 13.30 -5.62 34.36
N TRP A 15 14.35 -5.13 33.72
CA TRP A 15 15.70 -4.96 34.25
C TRP A 15 16.01 -3.48 34.37
N GLY A 16 16.23 -3.01 35.60
CA GLY A 16 16.51 -1.60 35.88
C GLY A 16 17.90 -1.39 36.42
N LEU A 17 18.58 -0.32 36.00
CA LEU A 17 19.76 0.19 36.69
C LEU A 17 19.26 1.12 37.80
N GLY A 18 19.02 0.52 38.98
CA GLY A 18 18.31 1.05 40.15
C GLY A 18 17.25 0.07 40.63
N HIS A 19 16.57 0.45 41.71
CA HIS A 19 15.63 -0.44 42.43
C HIS A 19 14.22 0.15 42.46
N TYR A 20 13.25 -0.60 41.98
CA TYR A 20 11.83 -0.24 42.02
C TYR A 20 11.28 -0.61 43.41
N THR A 21 10.67 0.37 44.07
CA THR A 21 10.08 0.20 45.43
C THR A 21 8.58 0.51 45.44
N GLY A 22 7.99 0.77 44.24
CA GLY A 22 6.56 1.01 44.10
C GLY A 22 5.73 -0.28 44.21
N ASP A 23 4.42 -0.11 44.27
CA ASP A 23 3.44 -1.18 44.37
C ASP A 23 2.49 -1.28 43.16
N ASN A 24 2.81 -0.58 42.06
CA ASN A 24 1.97 -0.58 40.86
C ASN A 24 1.89 -2.00 40.26
N PRO A 25 0.69 -2.61 40.15
CA PRO A 25 0.50 -3.99 39.72
C PRO A 25 0.92 -4.26 38.25
N ILE A 26 1.17 -3.21 37.44
CA ILE A 26 1.67 -3.41 36.09
C ILE A 26 3.14 -3.82 36.05
N VAL A 27 3.93 -3.47 37.10
CA VAL A 27 5.34 -3.78 37.20
C VAL A 27 5.50 -5.19 37.80
N LYS A 28 5.71 -6.15 36.91
CA LYS A 28 5.91 -7.55 37.29
C LYS A 28 7.34 -7.98 36.98
N ASN A 29 7.85 -8.96 37.75
CA ASN A 29 9.17 -9.55 37.54
C ASN A 29 10.29 -8.49 37.35
N PHE A 30 10.31 -7.47 38.23
CA PHE A 30 11.35 -6.45 38.21
C PHE A 30 12.64 -6.99 38.83
N ARG A 31 13.78 -6.68 38.22
CA ARG A 31 15.13 -6.97 38.71
C ARG A 31 15.98 -5.71 38.69
N GLY A 32 16.40 -5.25 39.86
CA GLY A 32 17.25 -4.07 40.03
C GLY A 32 18.73 -4.43 40.05
N PHE A 33 19.55 -3.56 39.50
CA PHE A 33 21.02 -3.72 39.45
C PHE A 33 21.68 -2.37 39.71
N ASP A 34 22.88 -2.40 40.32
CA ASP A 34 23.71 -1.21 40.52
C ASP A 34 24.76 -1.05 39.43
N ASP A 35 25.01 -2.12 38.65
CA ASP A 35 25.95 -2.11 37.50
C ASP A 35 25.30 -2.56 36.21
N GLU A 36 25.58 -1.83 35.14
CA GLU A 36 25.03 -2.11 33.80
C GLU A 36 25.50 -3.46 33.24
N THR A 37 26.72 -3.88 33.54
CA THR A 37 27.26 -5.15 33.06
C THR A 37 26.49 -6.33 33.67
N ALA A 38 26.17 -6.22 34.96
CA ALA A 38 25.36 -7.21 35.65
C ALA A 38 23.93 -7.26 35.07
N LEU A 39 23.32 -6.10 34.83
CA LEU A 39 21.99 -5.97 34.20
C LEU A 39 21.95 -6.63 32.82
N ILE A 40 22.85 -6.23 31.91
CA ILE A 40 22.90 -6.77 30.54
C ILE A 40 23.22 -8.28 30.54
N THR A 41 24.11 -8.71 31.44
CA THR A 41 24.46 -10.13 31.54
C THR A 41 23.29 -11.00 32.04
N ASP A 42 22.52 -10.53 33.02
CA ASP A 42 21.33 -11.23 33.50
C ASP A 42 20.22 -11.25 32.45
N TRP A 43 19.97 -10.09 31.81
CA TRP A 43 19.01 -10.00 30.71
C TRP A 43 19.37 -10.93 29.54
N LEU A 44 20.64 -10.95 29.12
CA LEU A 44 21.09 -11.79 28.01
C LEU A 44 21.00 -13.28 28.32
N LYS A 45 21.26 -13.71 29.59
CA LYS A 45 21.03 -15.10 30.04
C LYS A 45 19.55 -15.46 29.97
N TRP A 46 18.69 -14.54 30.40
CA TRP A 46 17.24 -14.76 30.34
C TRP A 46 16.78 -14.86 28.91
N PHE A 47 17.23 -13.94 28.02
CA PHE A 47 16.85 -13.90 26.62
C PHE A 47 17.27 -15.18 25.87
N ASP A 48 18.50 -15.60 26.03
CA ASP A 48 19.09 -16.84 25.46
C ASP A 48 18.27 -18.07 25.89
N LYS A 49 17.90 -18.16 27.18
CA LYS A 49 17.08 -19.24 27.70
C LYS A 49 15.65 -19.29 27.13
N GLN A 50 15.08 -18.17 26.77
CA GLN A 50 13.71 -18.12 26.26
C GLN A 50 13.58 -18.69 24.84
N ALA A 51 14.65 -18.67 24.05
CA ALA A 51 14.68 -19.10 22.65
C ALA A 51 13.47 -18.54 21.86
N PHE A 52 13.39 -17.25 21.79
CA PHE A 52 12.30 -16.57 21.07
C PHE A 52 12.45 -16.76 19.56
N ASP A 53 11.32 -16.95 18.87
CA ASP A 53 11.27 -16.99 17.42
C ASP A 53 11.16 -15.59 16.81
N LEU A 54 10.52 -14.68 17.55
CA LEU A 54 10.22 -13.32 17.07
C LEU A 54 10.47 -12.29 18.17
N TRP A 55 11.10 -11.18 17.76
CA TRP A 55 11.30 -9.96 18.54
C TRP A 55 10.62 -8.79 17.85
N SER A 56 9.91 -7.96 18.59
CA SER A 56 9.27 -6.76 18.08
C SER A 56 9.30 -5.64 19.12
N GLY A 57 9.15 -4.43 18.62
CA GLY A 57 9.03 -3.21 19.40
C GLY A 57 8.52 -2.07 18.51
N TRP A 58 8.27 -0.91 19.08
CA TRP A 58 7.88 0.29 18.34
C TRP A 58 9.10 1.12 17.98
N ASN A 59 9.39 1.28 16.68
CA ASN A 59 10.63 1.87 16.17
C ASN A 59 11.91 1.13 16.62
N SER A 60 11.78 -0.14 16.96
CA SER A 60 12.83 -0.98 17.53
C SER A 60 13.96 -1.25 16.54
N LYS A 61 13.66 -1.23 15.24
CA LYS A 61 14.63 -1.41 14.17
C LYS A 61 15.72 -0.34 14.17
N LEU A 62 15.37 0.91 14.46
CA LEU A 62 16.30 2.03 14.47
C LEU A 62 16.84 2.38 15.85
N PHE A 63 16.19 1.89 16.92
CA PHE A 63 16.57 2.25 18.29
C PHE A 63 16.96 1.03 19.14
N ASP A 64 16.02 0.16 19.51
CA ASP A 64 16.28 -0.89 20.51
C ASP A 64 17.30 -1.93 20.03
N VAL A 65 17.16 -2.44 18.80
CA VAL A 65 18.05 -3.46 18.26
C VAL A 65 19.49 -2.97 18.14
N PRO A 66 19.78 -1.83 17.47
CA PRO A 66 21.16 -1.34 17.40
C PRO A 66 21.71 -0.93 18.76
N TYR A 67 20.87 -0.36 19.64
CA TYR A 67 21.32 0.02 20.98
C TYR A 67 21.80 -1.19 21.77
N ILE A 68 20.98 -2.24 21.87
CA ILE A 68 21.30 -3.44 22.65
C ILE A 68 22.54 -4.17 22.10
N VAL A 69 22.61 -4.36 20.78
CA VAL A 69 23.76 -5.04 20.15
C VAL A 69 25.06 -4.26 20.42
N ASN A 70 25.04 -2.94 20.25
CA ASN A 70 26.21 -2.09 20.48
C ASN A 70 26.60 -2.05 21.97
N ARG A 71 25.63 -2.02 22.90
CA ARG A 71 25.94 -2.07 24.34
C ARG A 71 26.61 -3.39 24.74
N ILE A 72 26.14 -4.52 24.23
CA ILE A 72 26.76 -5.82 24.48
C ILE A 72 28.18 -5.85 23.94
N LYS A 73 28.43 -5.35 22.73
CA LYS A 73 29.76 -5.26 22.15
C LYS A 73 30.68 -4.37 22.98
N ASN A 74 30.22 -3.19 23.40
CA ASN A 74 31.00 -2.26 24.23
C ASN A 74 31.36 -2.87 25.60
N ILE A 75 30.45 -3.61 26.22
CA ILE A 75 30.71 -4.32 27.48
C ILE A 75 31.75 -5.43 27.27
N ARG A 76 31.62 -6.21 26.19
CA ARG A 76 32.59 -7.24 25.82
C ARG A 76 34.02 -6.66 25.68
N GLU A 77 34.13 -5.59 24.91
CA GLU A 77 35.40 -4.90 24.66
C GLU A 77 36.02 -4.32 25.95
N ARG A 78 35.20 -3.66 26.77
CA ARG A 78 35.62 -3.10 28.06
C ARG A 78 36.12 -4.17 29.03
N LEU A 79 35.55 -5.36 28.99
CA LEU A 79 35.93 -6.49 29.85
C LEU A 79 37.05 -7.37 29.25
N GLY A 80 37.52 -7.07 28.03
CA GLY A 80 38.54 -7.88 27.36
C GLY A 80 38.07 -9.31 27.02
N ILE A 81 36.77 -9.53 26.84
CA ILE A 81 36.23 -10.85 26.53
C ILE A 81 36.41 -11.14 25.04
N GLU A 82 37.26 -12.11 24.71
CA GLU A 82 37.53 -12.50 23.32
C GLU A 82 36.33 -13.12 22.64
N LYS A 83 35.56 -13.94 23.36
CA LYS A 83 34.37 -14.62 22.81
C LYS A 83 33.24 -13.63 22.56
N PRO A 84 32.65 -13.61 21.34
CA PRO A 84 31.55 -12.71 21.00
C PRO A 84 30.26 -13.08 21.77
N ILE A 85 30.01 -12.41 22.90
CA ILE A 85 28.86 -12.66 23.76
C ILE A 85 27.53 -12.19 23.11
N GLU A 86 27.58 -11.26 22.17
CA GLU A 86 26.45 -10.82 21.36
C GLU A 86 25.84 -11.94 20.52
N ASN A 87 26.58 -13.01 20.25
CA ASN A 87 26.05 -14.20 19.56
C ASN A 87 24.94 -14.91 20.34
N LYS A 88 24.82 -14.66 21.66
CA LYS A 88 23.72 -15.17 22.48
C LYS A 88 22.36 -14.55 22.16
N LEU A 89 22.31 -13.46 21.40
CA LEU A 89 21.06 -12.94 20.86
C LEU A 89 20.49 -13.86 19.78
N SER A 90 21.34 -14.63 19.11
CA SER A 90 20.97 -15.52 18.03
C SER A 90 20.69 -16.93 18.56
N PRO A 91 19.50 -17.53 18.32
CA PRO A 91 19.21 -18.91 18.68
C PRO A 91 20.12 -19.93 17.98
N VAL A 92 20.80 -19.53 16.91
CA VAL A 92 21.80 -20.35 16.19
C VAL A 92 23.24 -19.93 16.49
N ALA A 93 23.46 -19.14 17.52
CA ALA A 93 24.75 -18.68 18.02
C ALA A 93 25.63 -17.97 16.96
N LYS A 94 25.04 -17.26 16.01
CA LYS A 94 25.73 -16.47 14.99
C LYS A 94 25.76 -15.01 15.37
N ALA A 95 26.81 -14.30 14.87
CA ALA A 95 26.96 -12.87 15.09
C ALA A 95 25.82 -12.06 14.43
N PRO A 96 25.32 -11.01 15.13
CA PRO A 96 24.43 -10.04 14.50
C PRO A 96 25.09 -9.37 13.28
N ILE A 97 24.37 -9.32 12.17
CA ILE A 97 24.84 -8.77 10.88
C ILE A 97 24.35 -7.33 10.75
N ARG A 98 25.30 -6.40 10.65
CA ARG A 98 24.98 -4.97 10.47
C ARG A 98 24.37 -4.71 9.12
N GLN A 99 23.30 -3.91 9.10
CA GLN A 99 22.60 -3.49 7.90
C GLN A 99 22.32 -1.98 7.92
N ASP A 100 22.43 -1.34 6.77
CA ASP A 100 22.00 0.04 6.60
C ASP A 100 20.49 0.10 6.38
N VAL A 101 19.83 1.01 7.07
CA VAL A 101 18.43 1.33 6.87
C VAL A 101 18.32 2.56 5.98
N THR A 102 17.76 2.38 4.79
CA THR A 102 17.59 3.45 3.81
C THR A 102 16.11 3.86 3.71
N ASP A 103 15.88 5.12 3.40
CA ASP A 103 14.56 5.62 3.03
C ASP A 103 14.14 5.03 1.68
N ARG A 104 12.92 4.53 1.59
CA ARG A 104 12.43 3.86 0.36
C ARG A 104 12.20 4.81 -0.80
N LEU A 105 11.92 6.09 -0.54
CA LEU A 105 11.63 7.09 -1.56
C LEU A 105 12.88 7.81 -2.03
N THR A 106 13.75 8.19 -1.09
CA THR A 106 14.93 9.01 -1.38
C THR A 106 16.21 8.20 -1.53
N GLY A 107 16.22 6.93 -1.11
CA GLY A 107 17.43 6.11 -1.03
C GLY A 107 18.45 6.58 0.03
N SER A 108 18.15 7.66 0.76
CA SER A 108 19.06 8.20 1.77
C SER A 108 19.17 7.29 2.99
N LYS A 109 20.36 7.22 3.59
CA LYS A 109 20.59 6.44 4.82
C LYS A 109 19.86 7.09 5.98
N ARG A 110 18.96 6.37 6.63
CA ARG A 110 18.21 6.78 7.85
C ARG A 110 18.91 6.35 9.13
N GLY A 111 19.69 5.29 9.09
CA GLY A 111 20.36 4.73 10.25
C GLY A 111 20.94 3.35 9.97
N GLU A 112 21.25 2.65 11.05
CA GLU A 112 21.79 1.30 11.03
C GLU A 112 21.00 0.40 11.95
N THR A 113 20.90 -0.88 11.59
CA THR A 113 20.28 -1.93 12.39
C THR A 113 21.14 -3.19 12.35
N TYR A 114 20.67 -4.23 13.03
CA TYR A 114 21.28 -5.55 12.97
C TYR A 114 20.25 -6.60 12.65
N ASP A 115 20.58 -7.47 11.70
CA ASP A 115 19.88 -8.74 11.51
C ASP A 115 20.49 -9.78 12.47
N ILE A 116 19.64 -10.44 13.23
CA ILE A 116 20.05 -11.47 14.21
C ILE A 116 19.69 -12.84 13.62
N PRO A 117 20.67 -13.60 13.10
CA PRO A 117 20.38 -14.87 12.44
C PRO A 117 19.57 -15.83 13.31
N GLY A 118 18.47 -16.35 12.78
CA GLY A 118 17.58 -17.27 13.48
C GLY A 118 16.55 -16.61 14.40
N LEU A 119 16.60 -15.29 14.58
CA LEU A 119 15.59 -14.52 15.31
C LEU A 119 14.90 -13.56 14.35
N LEU A 120 13.61 -13.74 14.13
CA LEU A 120 12.84 -12.83 13.31
C LEU A 120 12.61 -11.50 14.04
N HIS A 121 12.93 -10.40 13.39
CA HIS A 121 12.63 -9.06 13.89
C HIS A 121 11.70 -8.31 12.94
N HIS A 122 10.54 -7.93 13.45
CA HIS A 122 9.63 -6.99 12.77
C HIS A 122 9.33 -5.81 13.68
N ASP A 123 9.65 -4.62 13.20
CA ASP A 123 9.25 -3.38 13.84
C ASP A 123 7.72 -3.23 13.73
N TYR A 124 7.06 -3.11 14.88
CA TYR A 124 5.59 -3.03 14.91
C TYR A 124 5.06 -1.75 14.28
N MET A 125 5.83 -0.66 14.31
CA MET A 125 5.49 0.57 13.60
C MET A 125 5.46 0.34 12.08
N ASP A 126 6.43 -0.41 11.52
CA ASP A 126 6.45 -0.76 10.10
C ASP A 126 5.25 -1.65 9.74
N LEU A 127 4.88 -2.60 10.62
CA LEU A 127 3.68 -3.43 10.44
C LEU A 127 2.41 -2.57 10.46
N TYR A 128 2.30 -1.65 11.40
CA TYR A 128 1.17 -0.74 11.52
C TYR A 128 1.01 0.13 10.27
N VAL A 129 2.07 0.78 9.84
CA VAL A 129 2.08 1.64 8.64
C VAL A 129 1.70 0.87 7.38
N THR A 130 2.13 -0.40 7.27
CA THR A 130 1.95 -1.18 6.04
C THR A 130 0.62 -1.93 6.00
N PHE A 131 0.17 -2.50 7.11
CA PHE A 131 -0.94 -3.45 7.14
C PHE A 131 -2.17 -2.98 7.91
N ALA A 132 -2.06 -2.00 8.79
CA ALA A 132 -3.23 -1.43 9.46
C ALA A 132 -4.08 -0.61 8.46
N LYS A 133 -5.39 -0.64 8.66
CA LYS A 133 -6.34 0.06 7.79
C LYS A 133 -6.56 1.48 8.32
N HIS A 134 -5.78 2.41 7.85
CA HIS A 134 -5.93 3.83 8.19
C HIS A 134 -5.52 4.72 7.02
N ASP A 135 -6.01 5.93 6.99
CA ASP A 135 -5.48 6.98 6.14
C ASP A 135 -4.11 7.44 6.65
N PRO A 136 -3.30 8.11 5.83
CA PRO A 136 -2.02 8.66 6.29
C PRO A 136 -2.21 9.51 7.56
N LEU A 137 -1.46 9.18 8.61
CA LEU A 137 -1.59 9.85 9.91
C LEU A 137 -0.63 11.04 10.03
N PRO A 138 -1.00 12.08 10.79
CA PRO A 138 -0.11 13.20 11.09
C PRO A 138 1.15 12.78 11.86
N SER A 139 1.06 11.70 12.65
CA SER A 139 2.16 11.15 13.45
C SER A 139 2.04 9.65 13.62
N TYR A 140 3.18 8.96 13.54
CA TYR A 140 3.32 7.53 13.85
C TYR A 140 4.04 7.30 15.18
N SER A 141 4.01 8.28 16.11
CA SER A 141 4.50 8.04 17.46
C SER A 141 3.60 7.05 18.20
N LEU A 142 4.20 6.22 19.09
CA LEU A 142 3.45 5.23 19.86
C LEU A 142 2.27 5.89 20.60
N ASN A 143 2.50 7.05 21.24
CA ASN A 143 1.46 7.78 21.98
C ASN A 143 0.29 8.19 21.07
N TYR A 144 0.59 8.72 19.87
CA TYR A 144 -0.47 9.12 18.94
C TYR A 144 -1.31 7.93 18.48
N VAL A 145 -0.63 6.86 18.06
CA VAL A 145 -1.31 5.65 17.57
C VAL A 145 -2.10 4.94 18.66
N THR A 146 -1.57 4.85 19.88
CA THR A 146 -2.30 4.21 20.99
C THR A 146 -3.52 5.03 21.43
N ASN A 147 -3.43 6.36 21.44
CA ASN A 147 -4.60 7.21 21.69
C ASN A 147 -5.66 7.01 20.60
N LEU A 148 -5.26 6.97 19.33
CA LEU A 148 -6.18 6.75 18.21
C LEU A 148 -6.85 5.38 18.27
N GLU A 149 -6.05 4.34 18.48
CA GLU A 149 -6.52 2.96 18.39
C GLU A 149 -7.15 2.45 19.68
N LEU A 150 -6.62 2.81 20.84
CA LEU A 150 -7.03 2.26 22.13
C LEU A 150 -7.80 3.27 22.99
N GLY A 151 -7.72 4.56 22.69
CA GLY A 151 -8.17 5.63 23.58
C GLY A 151 -7.29 5.79 24.81
N GLU A 152 -6.10 5.17 24.82
CA GLU A 152 -5.14 5.21 25.92
C GLU A 152 -3.80 5.71 25.41
N GLY A 153 -3.11 6.54 26.20
CA GLY A 153 -1.80 7.08 25.91
C GLY A 153 -0.72 6.63 26.87
N LYS A 154 0.46 7.17 26.65
CA LYS A 154 1.59 7.03 27.59
C LYS A 154 1.28 7.73 28.89
N LEU A 155 1.97 7.32 29.97
CA LEU A 155 1.90 8.04 31.25
C LEU A 155 2.46 9.48 31.04
N GLU A 156 1.74 10.45 31.55
CA GLU A 156 2.19 11.83 31.56
C GLU A 156 3.20 12.07 32.69
N TYR A 157 4.19 12.86 32.40
CA TYR A 157 5.19 13.27 33.38
C TYR A 157 5.72 14.68 33.07
N GLU A 158 6.19 15.36 34.08
CA GLU A 158 6.83 16.67 33.95
C GLU A 158 8.33 16.52 33.68
N GLY A 159 8.89 17.37 32.81
CA GLY A 159 10.30 17.41 32.50
C GLY A 159 10.75 16.45 31.38
N THR A 160 11.89 15.82 31.52
CA THR A 160 12.49 14.90 30.54
C THR A 160 12.60 13.48 31.10
N ILE A 161 12.82 12.49 30.21
CA ILE A 161 13.06 11.09 30.63
C ILE A 161 14.27 11.01 31.60
N ASN A 162 15.30 11.81 31.38
CA ASN A 162 16.47 11.86 32.30
C ASN A 162 16.12 12.46 33.67
N THR A 163 15.19 13.41 33.71
CA THR A 163 14.73 14.01 34.96
C THR A 163 13.98 12.96 35.79
N ILE A 164 13.00 12.28 35.20
CA ILE A 164 12.23 11.24 35.93
C ILE A 164 13.09 10.04 36.32
N TYR A 165 14.08 9.65 35.50
CA TYR A 165 15.02 8.61 35.89
C TYR A 165 15.78 8.92 37.18
N LYS A 166 16.21 10.21 37.35
CA LYS A 166 17.00 10.64 38.52
C LYS A 166 16.16 10.95 39.75
N GLU A 167 14.98 11.54 39.55
CA GLU A 167 14.14 12.09 40.60
C GLU A 167 13.04 11.14 41.05
N ASN A 168 12.51 10.34 40.13
CA ASN A 168 11.42 9.37 40.40
C ASN A 168 11.58 8.09 39.61
N PHE A 169 12.47 7.24 40.11
CA PHE A 169 12.78 5.94 39.45
C PHE A 169 11.56 5.00 39.39
N ASN A 170 10.63 5.10 40.32
CA ASN A 170 9.40 4.31 40.28
C ASN A 170 8.52 4.73 39.10
N LEU A 171 8.26 6.03 38.93
CA LEU A 171 7.52 6.56 37.77
C LEU A 171 8.21 6.22 36.45
N PHE A 172 9.53 6.34 36.38
CA PHE A 172 10.31 5.95 35.20
C PHE A 172 10.13 4.46 34.85
N THR A 173 10.08 3.60 35.88
CA THR A 173 9.84 2.16 35.68
C THR A 173 8.44 1.89 35.18
N GLU A 174 7.44 2.50 35.78
CA GLU A 174 6.03 2.37 35.39
C GLU A 174 5.79 2.88 33.97
N TYR A 175 6.39 4.03 33.61
CA TYR A 175 6.36 4.56 32.25
C TYR A 175 6.90 3.56 31.21
N ASN A 176 8.05 2.97 31.48
CA ASN A 176 8.70 2.02 30.58
C ASN A 176 7.88 0.72 30.42
N VAL A 177 7.28 0.23 31.51
CA VAL A 177 6.39 -0.94 31.48
C VAL A 177 5.09 -0.62 30.73
N GLN A 178 4.52 0.57 30.93
CA GLN A 178 3.31 1.01 30.24
C GLN A 178 3.53 1.07 28.72
N ASP A 179 4.67 1.59 28.25
CA ASP A 179 5.00 1.63 26.83
C ASP A 179 4.96 0.23 26.18
N VAL A 180 5.50 -0.78 26.86
CA VAL A 180 5.46 -2.16 26.39
C VAL A 180 4.03 -2.72 26.42
N LEU A 181 3.27 -2.46 27.48
CA LEU A 181 1.88 -2.92 27.59
C LEU A 181 0.96 -2.27 26.55
N LEU A 182 1.18 -1.02 26.19
CA LEU A 182 0.45 -0.36 25.10
C LEU A 182 0.66 -1.09 23.77
N LEU A 183 1.89 -1.49 23.48
CA LEU A 183 2.19 -2.27 22.27
C LEU A 183 1.49 -3.64 22.29
N VAL A 184 1.50 -4.32 23.42
CA VAL A 184 0.77 -5.60 23.61
C VAL A 184 -0.74 -5.42 23.39
N LYS A 185 -1.33 -4.33 23.91
CA LYS A 185 -2.74 -4.00 23.69
C LYS A 185 -3.04 -3.73 22.23
N LEU A 186 -2.15 -3.01 21.51
CA LEU A 186 -2.26 -2.80 20.08
C LEU A 186 -2.28 -4.13 19.31
N GLU A 187 -1.35 -5.04 19.59
CA GLU A 187 -1.34 -6.36 18.94
C GLU A 187 -2.59 -7.18 19.30
N LYS A 188 -3.03 -7.18 20.55
CA LYS A 188 -4.27 -7.86 20.96
C LYS A 188 -5.50 -7.32 20.19
N LYS A 189 -5.52 -6.02 19.85
CA LYS A 189 -6.60 -5.40 19.07
C LYS A 189 -6.43 -5.63 17.56
N LEU A 190 -5.26 -5.33 17.00
CA LEU A 190 -5.02 -5.26 15.56
C LEU A 190 -4.63 -6.61 14.94
N LYS A 191 -4.01 -7.50 15.72
CA LYS A 191 -3.57 -8.85 15.32
C LYS A 191 -2.70 -8.87 14.07
N LEU A 192 -1.78 -7.90 13.94
CA LEU A 192 -0.94 -7.75 12.77
C LEU A 192 0.04 -8.92 12.59
N PHE A 193 0.51 -9.54 13.69
CA PHE A 193 1.33 -10.75 13.56
C PHE A 193 0.55 -11.92 12.98
N ALA A 194 -0.69 -12.12 13.42
CA ALA A 194 -1.54 -13.15 12.82
C ALA A 194 -1.76 -12.90 11.32
N LEU A 195 -1.98 -11.65 10.94
CA LEU A 195 -2.14 -11.26 9.54
C LEU A 195 -0.90 -11.59 8.70
N ILE A 196 0.30 -11.21 9.14
CA ILE A 196 1.52 -11.45 8.36
C ILE A 196 1.93 -12.92 8.32
N ILE A 197 1.64 -13.70 9.35
CA ILE A 197 1.83 -15.16 9.35
C ILE A 197 0.92 -15.81 8.30
N GLU A 198 -0.37 -15.48 8.28
CA GLU A 198 -1.30 -15.97 7.27
C GLU A 198 -0.89 -15.51 5.86
N TYR A 199 -0.41 -14.28 5.73
CA TYR A 199 0.07 -13.75 4.45
C TYR A 199 1.29 -14.50 3.94
N ALA A 200 2.28 -14.74 4.79
CA ALA A 200 3.47 -15.53 4.45
C ALA A 200 3.10 -16.96 4.05
N TYR A 201 2.21 -17.59 4.81
CA TYR A 201 1.73 -18.96 4.53
C TYR A 201 0.99 -19.04 3.18
N ASP A 202 0.08 -18.11 2.91
CA ASP A 202 -0.66 -18.08 1.66
C ASP A 202 0.26 -17.86 0.45
N CYS A 203 1.23 -16.98 0.60
CA CYS A 203 2.17 -16.61 -0.45
C CYS A 203 3.36 -17.57 -0.57
N VAL A 204 3.42 -18.67 0.22
CA VAL A 204 4.54 -19.61 0.24
C VAL A 204 5.89 -18.89 0.35
N THR A 205 5.96 -17.96 1.27
CA THR A 205 7.17 -17.17 1.54
C THR A 205 7.50 -17.17 3.02
N THR A 206 8.66 -16.64 3.37
CA THR A 206 9.06 -16.48 4.76
C THR A 206 8.52 -15.17 5.35
N ILE A 207 8.30 -15.14 6.67
CA ILE A 207 7.69 -13.98 7.34
C ILE A 207 8.56 -12.72 7.20
N ASP A 208 9.87 -12.83 7.11
CA ASP A 208 10.79 -11.71 6.88
C ASP A 208 10.56 -10.99 5.53
N LYS A 209 9.95 -11.67 4.56
CA LYS A 209 9.70 -11.13 3.22
C LYS A 209 8.31 -10.53 3.02
N VAL A 210 7.46 -10.50 4.05
CA VAL A 210 6.07 -10.01 3.91
C VAL A 210 5.94 -8.55 3.44
N PHE A 211 6.97 -7.73 3.66
CA PHE A 211 7.03 -6.36 3.14
C PHE A 211 7.46 -6.27 1.67
N GLN A 212 7.96 -7.37 1.11
CA GLN A 212 8.45 -7.42 -0.27
C GLN A 212 7.34 -7.95 -1.18
N LYS A 213 6.76 -7.06 -1.98
CA LYS A 213 5.60 -7.41 -2.84
C LYS A 213 5.92 -8.47 -3.88
N VAL A 214 7.13 -8.45 -4.46
CA VAL A 214 7.51 -9.40 -5.51
C VAL A 214 7.55 -10.84 -4.98
N PRO A 215 8.35 -11.21 -3.97
CA PRO A 215 8.40 -12.59 -3.47
C PRO A 215 7.04 -13.10 -2.98
N THR A 216 6.24 -12.25 -2.33
CA THR A 216 4.94 -12.65 -1.80
C THR A 216 3.92 -12.93 -2.92
N THR A 217 3.80 -12.01 -3.87
CA THR A 217 2.85 -12.18 -4.97
C THR A 217 3.28 -13.28 -5.93
N GLU A 218 4.57 -13.36 -6.24
CA GLU A 218 5.15 -14.41 -7.08
C GLU A 218 4.96 -15.80 -6.47
N GLY A 219 5.24 -15.97 -5.19
CA GLY A 219 5.00 -17.22 -4.47
C GLY A 219 3.55 -17.69 -4.54
N TYR A 220 2.59 -16.75 -4.44
CA TYR A 220 1.17 -17.05 -4.59
C TYR A 220 0.82 -17.49 -6.01
N ILE A 221 1.36 -16.82 -7.03
CA ILE A 221 1.16 -17.16 -8.45
C ILE A 221 1.73 -18.54 -8.74
N LEU A 222 2.96 -18.81 -8.30
CA LEU A 222 3.61 -20.11 -8.48
C LEU A 222 2.83 -21.26 -7.82
N LYS A 223 2.32 -21.04 -6.59
CA LYS A 223 1.43 -22.00 -5.92
C LYS A 223 0.18 -22.31 -6.74
N PHE A 224 -0.43 -21.28 -7.35
CA PHE A 224 -1.61 -21.45 -8.21
C PHE A 224 -1.29 -22.26 -9.47
N ILE A 225 -0.22 -21.90 -10.19
CA ILE A 225 0.20 -22.54 -11.43
C ILE A 225 0.62 -24.00 -11.18
N HIS A 226 1.38 -24.24 -10.10
CA HIS A 226 1.81 -25.58 -9.70
C HIS A 226 0.61 -26.50 -9.41
N LYS A 227 -0.45 -26.00 -8.76
CA LYS A 227 -1.69 -26.76 -8.54
C LYS A 227 -2.39 -27.19 -9.84
N GLN A 228 -2.10 -26.52 -10.96
CA GLN A 228 -2.63 -26.87 -12.27
C GLN A 228 -1.67 -27.78 -13.08
N ASN A 229 -0.58 -28.27 -12.48
CA ASN A 229 0.49 -29.01 -13.14
C ASN A 229 1.10 -28.25 -14.34
N LYS A 230 1.17 -26.91 -14.23
CA LYS A 230 1.78 -26.03 -15.25
C LYS A 230 3.09 -25.47 -14.72
N LEU A 231 3.99 -25.13 -15.61
CA LEU A 231 5.22 -24.39 -15.33
C LEU A 231 5.10 -22.98 -15.88
N MET A 232 5.77 -22.04 -15.22
CA MET A 232 5.94 -20.71 -15.79
C MET A 232 7.10 -20.69 -16.77
N ASN A 233 6.95 -19.87 -17.79
CA ASN A 233 8.07 -19.56 -18.70
C ASN A 233 9.12 -18.73 -17.96
N ASP A 234 10.33 -18.72 -18.48
CA ASP A 234 11.36 -17.79 -18.01
C ASP A 234 10.91 -16.33 -18.19
N ARG A 235 11.47 -15.45 -17.36
CA ARG A 235 11.25 -14.01 -17.52
C ARG A 235 11.70 -13.58 -18.91
N LYS A 236 10.85 -12.82 -19.57
CA LYS A 236 11.16 -12.28 -20.90
C LYS A 236 11.63 -10.83 -20.74
N ASP A 237 12.67 -10.47 -21.47
CA ASP A 237 12.95 -9.09 -21.78
C ASP A 237 11.91 -8.63 -22.81
N HIS A 238 11.03 -7.75 -22.38
CA HIS A 238 9.99 -7.23 -23.28
C HIS A 238 10.51 -6.02 -24.01
N HIS A 239 10.68 -6.17 -25.34
CA HIS A 239 10.69 -5.06 -26.28
C HIS A 239 9.26 -4.84 -26.80
N ILE A 240 8.87 -3.59 -26.88
CA ILE A 240 7.60 -3.20 -27.50
C ILE A 240 7.88 -2.99 -28.97
N ASP A 241 7.65 -4.02 -29.79
CA ASP A 241 7.95 -3.98 -31.21
C ASP A 241 6.88 -3.33 -32.09
N TRP A 242 5.71 -2.96 -31.48
CA TRP A 242 4.53 -2.57 -32.25
C TRP A 242 3.84 -1.29 -31.76
N TRP A 243 4.56 -0.48 -31.04
CA TRP A 243 4.01 0.71 -30.42
C TRP A 243 3.43 1.71 -31.43
N HIS A 244 2.20 2.15 -31.20
CA HIS A 244 1.56 3.25 -31.90
C HIS A 244 1.52 4.51 -31.03
N ASP A 245 1.78 5.67 -31.64
CA ASP A 245 1.87 7.02 -31.05
C ASP A 245 0.61 7.49 -30.28
N GLU A 246 -0.43 6.67 -30.17
CA GLU A 246 -1.72 7.07 -29.60
C GLU A 246 -1.66 7.49 -28.13
N GLU A 247 -0.60 7.15 -27.40
CA GLU A 247 -0.45 7.59 -26.02
C GLU A 247 0.56 8.73 -25.81
N CYS A 248 1.25 9.16 -26.83
CA CYS A 248 2.03 10.39 -26.83
C CYS A 248 1.10 11.54 -27.26
N TYR A 249 0.43 12.18 -26.31
CA TYR A 249 -0.50 13.25 -26.63
C TYR A 249 0.21 14.58 -26.77
N LYS A 250 0.03 15.19 -27.94
CA LYS A 250 0.30 16.59 -28.12
C LYS A 250 -0.91 17.40 -27.64
N VAL A 251 -0.83 17.93 -26.46
CA VAL A 251 -1.89 18.79 -25.90
C VAL A 251 -1.47 20.24 -26.06
N THR A 252 -2.24 21.02 -26.78
CA THR A 252 -2.00 22.47 -26.92
C THR A 252 -2.98 23.20 -26.01
N THR A 253 -2.47 23.83 -24.96
CA THR A 253 -3.27 24.62 -23.99
C THR A 253 -2.64 26.01 -23.89
N ASN A 254 -3.43 27.06 -24.01
CA ASN A 254 -2.96 28.46 -23.95
C ASN A 254 -1.78 28.78 -24.92
N GLY A 255 -1.82 28.23 -26.13
CA GLY A 255 -0.76 28.44 -27.13
C GLY A 255 0.56 27.73 -26.83
N LYS A 256 0.62 26.94 -25.77
CA LYS A 256 1.76 26.06 -25.41
C LYS A 256 1.41 24.61 -25.68
N THR A 257 2.32 23.92 -26.34
CA THR A 257 2.22 22.48 -26.59
C THR A 257 2.91 21.72 -25.48
N TYR A 258 2.18 20.78 -24.89
CA TYR A 258 2.68 19.83 -23.91
C TYR A 258 2.62 18.44 -24.51
N TYR A 259 3.61 17.63 -24.21
CA TYR A 259 3.64 16.23 -24.59
C TYR A 259 3.45 15.39 -23.33
N GLN A 260 2.43 14.54 -23.32
CA GLN A 260 2.22 13.56 -22.25
C GLN A 260 2.89 12.25 -22.63
N ASN A 261 3.49 11.58 -21.64
CA ASN A 261 4.28 10.34 -21.81
C ASN A 261 5.53 10.49 -22.70
N CYS A 262 6.08 11.67 -22.76
CA CYS A 262 7.32 11.96 -23.45
C CYS A 262 8.24 12.76 -22.52
N TYR A 263 9.54 12.57 -22.64
CA TYR A 263 10.55 13.38 -21.98
C TYR A 263 11.40 14.11 -23.01
N TRP A 264 11.99 15.23 -22.60
CA TRP A 264 12.84 16.05 -23.48
C TRP A 264 14.27 15.56 -23.37
N GLU A 265 14.84 15.09 -24.50
CA GLU A 265 16.21 14.64 -24.59
C GLU A 265 16.83 15.09 -25.93
N ASP A 266 18.03 15.60 -25.90
CA ASP A 266 18.82 16.01 -27.08
C ASP A 266 18.07 16.95 -28.07
N GLY A 267 17.30 17.89 -27.54
CA GLY A 267 16.59 18.86 -28.34
C GLY A 267 15.31 18.36 -29.01
N LYS A 268 14.83 17.18 -28.65
CA LYS A 268 13.56 16.58 -29.12
C LYS A 268 12.77 15.92 -27.98
N TYR A 269 11.47 15.78 -28.18
CA TYR A 269 10.65 14.94 -27.32
C TYR A 269 10.86 13.48 -27.70
N THR A 270 11.30 12.70 -26.72
CA THR A 270 11.46 11.25 -26.83
C THR A 270 10.32 10.59 -26.07
N PHE A 271 9.70 9.61 -26.69
CA PHE A 271 8.63 8.84 -26.07
C PHE A 271 9.19 7.97 -24.94
N ASP A 272 8.54 7.99 -23.77
CA ASP A 272 8.81 7.03 -22.72
C ASP A 272 8.01 5.75 -22.96
N GLU A 273 8.63 4.79 -23.62
CA GLU A 273 8.04 3.49 -23.95
C GLU A 273 7.56 2.71 -22.72
N PHE A 274 8.10 3.05 -21.54
CA PHE A 274 7.71 2.45 -20.26
C PHE A 274 6.64 3.26 -19.54
N ALA A 275 6.31 4.46 -20.01
CA ALA A 275 5.29 5.28 -19.36
C ALA A 275 3.90 4.64 -19.53
N ILE A 276 3.30 4.28 -18.41
CA ILE A 276 1.92 3.81 -18.37
C ILE A 276 1.05 4.92 -17.81
N LYS A 277 0.08 5.36 -18.59
CA LYS A 277 -0.92 6.29 -18.10
C LYS A 277 -1.72 5.63 -16.97
N ALA A 278 -1.65 6.20 -15.77
CA ALA A 278 -2.35 5.72 -14.57
C ALA A 278 -3.88 5.73 -14.75
N GLY A 279 -4.61 5.43 -13.71
CA GLY A 279 -6.06 5.52 -13.69
C GLY A 279 -6.57 6.91 -14.07
N TYR A 280 -7.82 6.97 -14.50
CA TYR A 280 -8.47 8.25 -14.83
C TYR A 280 -8.64 9.06 -13.54
N CYS A 281 -8.13 10.28 -13.55
CA CYS A 281 -8.33 11.26 -12.52
C CYS A 281 -8.71 12.57 -13.21
N TYR A 282 -9.89 13.06 -12.91
CA TYR A 282 -10.36 14.34 -13.40
C TYR A 282 -10.79 15.18 -12.21
N ASP A 283 -10.28 16.38 -12.13
CA ASP A 283 -10.53 17.32 -11.04
C ASP A 283 -11.29 18.54 -11.58
N TYR A 284 -12.46 18.80 -10.99
CA TYR A 284 -13.26 19.98 -11.28
C TYR A 284 -13.49 20.74 -9.97
N PRO A 285 -12.62 21.69 -9.65
CA PRO A 285 -12.71 22.40 -8.40
C PRO A 285 -13.98 23.28 -8.36
N GLY A 286 -14.73 23.17 -7.27
CA GLY A 286 -15.97 23.92 -7.08
C GLY A 286 -16.64 23.56 -5.73
N ARG A 287 -17.71 24.29 -5.45
CA ARG A 287 -18.61 23.95 -4.34
C ARG A 287 -19.85 23.27 -4.91
N TYR A 288 -20.13 22.08 -4.44
CA TYR A 288 -21.22 21.26 -4.91
C TYR A 288 -22.17 20.93 -3.76
N ASP A 289 -23.47 21.06 -3.99
CA ASP A 289 -24.51 20.63 -3.08
C ASP A 289 -25.10 19.30 -3.57
N ASN A 290 -25.53 18.42 -2.65
CA ASN A 290 -26.15 17.12 -2.95
C ASN A 290 -25.27 16.16 -3.77
N CYS A 291 -24.01 16.00 -3.36
CA CYS A 291 -23.07 15.09 -4.03
C CYS A 291 -23.43 13.61 -3.81
N MET A 292 -23.36 12.81 -4.87
CA MET A 292 -23.37 11.35 -4.81
C MET A 292 -22.03 10.81 -5.23
N SER A 293 -21.55 9.76 -4.52
CA SER A 293 -20.31 9.07 -4.85
C SER A 293 -20.60 7.68 -5.38
N PHE A 294 -19.96 7.33 -6.50
CA PHE A 294 -19.99 6.00 -7.10
C PHE A 294 -18.59 5.41 -7.12
N ASP A 295 -18.46 4.15 -6.74
CA ASP A 295 -17.18 3.44 -6.74
C ASP A 295 -17.30 2.10 -7.47
N ILE A 296 -16.31 1.82 -8.34
CA ILE A 296 -16.19 0.52 -9.00
C ILE A 296 -15.36 -0.40 -8.10
N THR A 297 -16.03 -1.32 -7.43
CA THR A 297 -15.38 -2.27 -6.53
C THR A 297 -14.30 -3.06 -7.26
N SER A 298 -13.04 -2.90 -6.84
CA SER A 298 -11.89 -3.63 -7.40
C SER A 298 -11.78 -3.52 -8.93
N SER A 299 -11.78 -2.29 -9.46
CA SER A 299 -11.83 -1.99 -10.90
C SER A 299 -10.83 -2.80 -11.73
N TYR A 300 -9.52 -2.70 -11.47
CA TYR A 300 -8.49 -3.41 -12.24
C TYR A 300 -8.66 -4.94 -12.25
N PRO A 301 -8.88 -5.61 -11.12
CA PRO A 301 -9.18 -7.04 -11.11
C PRO A 301 -10.39 -7.44 -11.96
N HIS A 302 -11.46 -6.64 -11.96
CA HIS A 302 -12.63 -6.92 -12.80
C HIS A 302 -12.33 -6.76 -14.29
N HIS A 303 -11.52 -5.76 -14.68
CA HIS A 303 -11.08 -5.60 -16.07
C HIS A 303 -10.20 -6.76 -16.52
N ILE A 304 -9.29 -7.25 -15.65
CA ILE A 304 -8.51 -8.46 -15.92
C ILE A 304 -9.42 -9.64 -16.27
N MET A 305 -10.46 -9.87 -15.48
CA MET A 305 -11.41 -10.98 -15.71
C MET A 305 -12.30 -10.74 -16.95
N GLN A 306 -12.82 -9.52 -17.10
CA GLN A 306 -13.78 -9.18 -18.16
C GLN A 306 -13.16 -9.25 -19.56
N PHE A 307 -11.94 -8.75 -19.70
CA PHE A 307 -11.23 -8.71 -20.97
C PHE A 307 -10.26 -9.90 -21.15
N ASN A 308 -10.25 -10.83 -20.22
CA ASN A 308 -9.38 -12.02 -20.21
C ASN A 308 -7.87 -11.66 -20.33
N ILE A 309 -7.46 -10.57 -19.66
CA ILE A 309 -6.11 -10.01 -19.78
C ILE A 309 -5.09 -10.92 -19.09
N SER A 310 -4.22 -11.52 -19.91
CA SER A 310 -3.09 -12.33 -19.43
C SER A 310 -2.03 -12.46 -20.53
N PRO A 311 -0.73 -12.47 -20.19
CA PRO A 311 0.35 -12.44 -21.18
C PRO A 311 0.33 -13.61 -22.20
N GLU A 312 -0.07 -14.79 -21.76
CA GLU A 312 -0.04 -16.02 -22.59
C GLU A 312 -1.21 -16.12 -23.58
N VAL A 313 -2.23 -15.30 -23.40
CA VAL A 313 -3.42 -15.26 -24.29
C VAL A 313 -3.51 -13.96 -25.08
N LYS A 314 -2.47 -13.12 -25.01
CA LYS A 314 -2.36 -11.87 -25.74
C LYS A 314 -2.30 -12.11 -27.25
N VAL A 315 -3.01 -11.31 -28.02
CA VAL A 315 -3.03 -11.30 -29.49
C VAL A 315 -2.79 -9.88 -29.96
N ILE A 316 -1.68 -9.68 -30.67
CA ILE A 316 -1.34 -8.41 -31.31
C ILE A 316 -1.87 -8.46 -32.74
N HIS A 317 -2.50 -7.37 -33.19
CA HIS A 317 -3.15 -7.24 -34.50
C HIS A 317 -4.17 -8.36 -34.79
N PRO A 318 -5.20 -8.55 -33.95
CA PRO A 318 -6.22 -9.56 -34.21
C PRO A 318 -6.94 -9.25 -35.51
N THR A 319 -7.26 -10.30 -36.27
CA THR A 319 -7.99 -10.16 -37.53
C THR A 319 -9.45 -9.79 -37.26
N LYS A 320 -10.11 -9.14 -38.26
CA LYS A 320 -11.55 -8.85 -38.14
C LYS A 320 -12.38 -10.10 -37.89
N GLU A 321 -12.02 -11.20 -38.55
CA GLU A 321 -12.67 -12.50 -38.38
C GLU A 321 -12.57 -13.03 -36.93
N GLN A 322 -11.40 -12.90 -36.30
CA GLN A 322 -11.20 -13.28 -34.89
C GLN A 322 -12.01 -12.42 -33.93
N ILE A 323 -12.20 -11.16 -34.24
CA ILE A 323 -12.99 -10.24 -33.42
C ILE A 323 -14.49 -10.52 -33.62
N GLU A 324 -14.95 -10.63 -34.85
CA GLU A 324 -16.36 -10.86 -35.18
C GLU A 324 -16.86 -12.24 -34.73
N SER A 325 -16.00 -13.25 -34.80
CA SER A 325 -16.32 -14.60 -34.27
C SER A 325 -16.34 -14.65 -32.73
N GLY A 326 -15.81 -13.62 -32.06
CA GLY A 326 -15.66 -13.58 -30.60
C GLY A 326 -14.56 -14.50 -30.07
N GLU A 327 -13.65 -15.00 -30.93
CA GLU A 327 -12.45 -15.73 -30.51
C GLU A 327 -11.51 -14.84 -29.67
N VAL A 328 -11.41 -13.55 -30.05
CA VAL A 328 -10.60 -12.56 -29.38
C VAL A 328 -11.47 -11.43 -28.83
N ILE A 329 -11.26 -11.09 -27.57
CA ILE A 329 -11.83 -9.90 -26.95
C ILE A 329 -10.86 -8.75 -27.20
N LEU A 330 -11.30 -7.73 -27.93
CA LEU A 330 -10.48 -6.54 -28.17
C LEU A 330 -10.42 -5.71 -26.88
N SER A 331 -9.22 -5.28 -26.49
CA SER A 331 -9.07 -4.27 -25.46
C SER A 331 -9.32 -2.87 -26.03
N ASP A 332 -9.41 -1.85 -25.18
CA ASP A 332 -9.52 -0.46 -25.64
C ASP A 332 -8.22 0.13 -26.18
N ILE A 333 -7.16 -0.68 -26.29
CA ILE A 333 -5.96 -0.36 -27.06
C ILE A 333 -6.16 -0.94 -28.46
N ASN A 334 -6.07 -0.10 -29.47
CA ASN A 334 -6.16 -0.54 -30.85
C ASN A 334 -5.15 -1.65 -31.12
N GLU A 335 -5.58 -2.66 -31.88
CA GLU A 335 -4.74 -3.79 -32.32
C GLU A 335 -4.25 -4.73 -31.19
N LEU A 336 -4.74 -4.56 -29.97
CA LEU A 336 -4.45 -5.46 -28.85
C LEU A 336 -5.73 -6.16 -28.36
N GLY A 337 -5.72 -7.47 -28.41
CA GLY A 337 -6.81 -8.28 -27.89
C GLY A 337 -6.31 -9.47 -27.08
N PHE A 338 -7.26 -10.21 -26.51
CA PHE A 338 -6.98 -11.40 -25.69
C PHE A 338 -7.89 -12.54 -26.12
N LYS A 339 -7.34 -13.74 -26.28
CA LYS A 339 -8.13 -14.93 -26.64
C LYS A 339 -9.18 -15.21 -25.59
N ARG A 340 -10.40 -15.51 -26.03
CA ARG A 340 -11.47 -15.95 -25.15
C ARG A 340 -11.28 -17.44 -24.81
N THR A 341 -10.52 -17.70 -23.78
CA THR A 341 -10.23 -19.04 -23.29
C THR A 341 -10.49 -19.13 -21.78
N THR A 342 -10.79 -20.31 -21.29
CA THR A 342 -10.95 -20.58 -19.85
C THR A 342 -9.60 -20.85 -19.15
N ASP A 343 -8.51 -20.94 -19.90
CA ASP A 343 -7.20 -21.34 -19.37
C ASP A 343 -6.25 -20.17 -19.06
N ALA A 344 -6.74 -18.93 -19.21
CA ALA A 344 -5.94 -17.74 -18.91
C ALA A 344 -5.53 -17.70 -17.44
N ILE A 345 -4.24 -17.50 -17.19
CA ILE A 345 -3.65 -17.62 -15.84
C ILE A 345 -4.15 -16.50 -14.94
N LEU A 346 -3.96 -15.24 -15.35
CA LEU A 346 -4.24 -14.09 -14.50
C LEU A 346 -5.74 -13.90 -14.19
N PRO A 347 -6.67 -14.01 -15.15
CA PRO A 347 -8.10 -13.96 -14.87
C PRO A 347 -8.57 -15.06 -13.92
N ASN A 348 -8.10 -16.30 -14.12
CA ASN A 348 -8.47 -17.42 -13.26
C ASN A 348 -7.91 -17.27 -11.84
N LEU A 349 -6.67 -16.79 -11.73
CA LEU A 349 -6.06 -16.48 -10.44
C LEU A 349 -6.86 -15.42 -9.70
N VAL A 350 -7.18 -14.30 -10.36
CA VAL A 350 -7.97 -13.21 -9.78
C VAL A 350 -9.33 -13.72 -9.34
N LYS A 351 -10.03 -14.49 -10.17
CA LYS A 351 -11.32 -15.09 -9.85
C LYS A 351 -11.23 -15.98 -8.61
N MET A 352 -10.24 -16.87 -8.56
CA MET A 352 -10.04 -17.76 -7.41
C MET A 352 -9.85 -16.95 -6.12
N VAL A 353 -9.02 -15.91 -6.13
CA VAL A 353 -8.79 -15.07 -4.94
C VAL A 353 -10.05 -14.32 -4.52
N PHE A 354 -10.87 -13.86 -5.46
CA PHE A 354 -12.17 -13.27 -5.17
C PHE A 354 -13.12 -14.25 -4.48
N ASP A 355 -13.22 -15.47 -5.02
CA ASP A 355 -14.09 -16.51 -4.48
C ASP A 355 -13.64 -16.91 -3.06
N GLU A 356 -12.33 -17.09 -2.83
CA GLU A 356 -11.77 -17.34 -1.52
C GLU A 356 -12.03 -16.19 -0.55
N ARG A 357 -11.86 -14.93 -0.99
CA ARG A 357 -12.16 -13.76 -0.16
C ARG A 357 -13.62 -13.69 0.24
N LYS A 358 -14.53 -13.96 -0.69
CA LYS A 358 -15.97 -14.02 -0.42
C LYS A 358 -16.28 -15.11 0.61
N HIS A 359 -15.72 -16.30 0.43
CA HIS A 359 -15.85 -17.41 1.35
C HIS A 359 -15.42 -17.04 2.78
N TYR A 360 -14.24 -16.43 2.96
CA TYR A 360 -13.78 -15.99 4.29
C TYR A 360 -14.64 -14.88 4.88
N LYS A 361 -15.19 -13.99 4.07
CA LYS A 361 -16.14 -12.98 4.55
C LYS A 361 -17.44 -13.63 5.09
N ASP A 362 -17.91 -14.66 4.43
CA ASP A 362 -19.13 -15.37 4.85
C ASP A 362 -18.87 -16.19 6.13
N LEU A 363 -17.71 -16.85 6.23
CA LEU A 363 -17.28 -17.53 7.46
C LEU A 363 -17.09 -16.55 8.62
N LYS A 364 -16.53 -15.35 8.38
CA LYS A 364 -16.43 -14.29 9.40
C LYS A 364 -17.80 -13.89 9.92
N LYS A 365 -18.79 -13.64 9.02
CA LYS A 365 -20.16 -13.30 9.42
C LYS A 365 -20.81 -14.41 10.24
N LYS A 366 -20.53 -15.67 9.89
CA LYS A 366 -21.04 -16.82 10.63
C LYS A 366 -20.44 -16.89 12.04
N ALA A 367 -19.11 -16.80 12.15
CA ALA A 367 -18.41 -16.79 13.43
C ALA A 367 -18.86 -15.63 14.35
N HIS A 368 -19.11 -14.45 13.76
CA HIS A 368 -19.68 -13.30 14.49
C HIS A 368 -21.06 -13.61 15.08
N LYS A 369 -21.97 -14.23 14.29
CA LYS A 369 -23.31 -14.62 14.75
C LYS A 369 -23.25 -15.69 15.86
N GLU A 370 -22.26 -16.55 15.80
CA GLU A 370 -22.04 -17.62 16.81
C GLU A 370 -21.29 -17.09 18.06
N GLY A 371 -20.90 -15.83 18.09
CA GLY A 371 -20.13 -15.22 19.19
C GLY A 371 -18.72 -15.74 19.32
N ASN A 372 -18.20 -16.46 18.33
CA ASN A 372 -16.84 -17.01 18.34
C ASN A 372 -15.84 -15.97 17.82
N LYS A 373 -15.32 -15.18 18.75
CA LYS A 373 -14.40 -14.08 18.43
C LYS A 373 -13.07 -14.55 17.83
N GLU A 374 -12.55 -15.68 18.25
CA GLU A 374 -11.29 -16.24 17.73
C GLU A 374 -11.41 -16.60 16.24
N LEU A 375 -12.45 -17.30 15.85
CA LEU A 375 -12.71 -17.62 14.45
C LEU A 375 -13.06 -16.38 13.63
N GLU A 376 -13.81 -15.43 14.19
CA GLU A 376 -14.09 -14.16 13.52
C GLU A 376 -12.79 -13.43 13.14
N ASP A 377 -11.86 -13.31 14.07
CA ASP A 377 -10.59 -12.62 13.87
C ASP A 377 -9.69 -13.37 12.87
N LEU A 378 -9.64 -14.71 12.96
CA LEU A 378 -8.93 -15.54 11.99
C LEU A 378 -9.45 -15.34 10.55
N TYR A 379 -10.77 -15.37 10.36
CA TYR A 379 -11.34 -15.18 9.04
C TYR A 379 -11.23 -13.75 8.55
N ASP A 380 -11.20 -12.76 9.45
CA ASP A 380 -10.91 -11.38 9.07
C ASP A 380 -9.48 -11.21 8.56
N ALA A 381 -8.50 -11.79 9.23
CA ALA A 381 -7.12 -11.81 8.77
C ALA A 381 -7.00 -12.46 7.37
N ARG A 382 -7.61 -13.62 7.18
CA ARG A 382 -7.58 -14.33 5.89
C ARG A 382 -8.22 -13.54 4.75
N GLN A 383 -9.41 -12.93 4.96
CA GLN A 383 -10.02 -12.12 3.90
C GLN A 383 -9.22 -10.84 3.61
N ALA A 384 -8.52 -10.28 4.61
CA ALA A 384 -7.65 -9.12 4.42
C ALA A 384 -6.41 -9.48 3.57
N VAL A 385 -5.79 -10.64 3.83
CA VAL A 385 -4.70 -11.19 2.98
C VAL A 385 -5.16 -11.30 1.53
N LYS A 386 -6.33 -11.87 1.27
CA LYS A 386 -6.87 -11.99 -0.11
C LYS A 386 -7.07 -10.61 -0.76
N LYS A 387 -7.47 -9.59 0.00
CA LYS A 387 -7.57 -8.21 -0.52
C LYS A 387 -6.20 -7.67 -0.94
N ILE A 388 -5.15 -7.92 -0.15
CA ILE A 388 -3.78 -7.50 -0.49
C ILE A 388 -3.32 -8.18 -1.78
N ILE A 389 -3.54 -9.49 -1.91
CA ILE A 389 -3.16 -10.27 -3.09
C ILE A 389 -3.89 -9.76 -4.34
N ILE A 390 -5.21 -9.56 -4.29
CA ILE A 390 -6.01 -9.04 -5.40
C ILE A 390 -5.48 -7.68 -5.87
N ASN A 391 -5.21 -6.78 -4.95
CA ASN A 391 -4.73 -5.44 -5.29
C ASN A 391 -3.29 -5.43 -5.87
N SER A 392 -2.53 -6.50 -5.64
CA SER A 392 -1.16 -6.65 -6.18
C SER A 392 -1.16 -7.16 -7.63
N MET A 393 -2.27 -7.71 -8.15
CA MET A 393 -2.31 -8.39 -9.46
C MET A 393 -1.99 -7.45 -10.64
N TYR A 394 -2.40 -6.18 -10.59
CA TYR A 394 -2.02 -5.18 -11.59
C TYR A 394 -0.48 -4.99 -11.63
N GLY A 395 0.14 -4.88 -10.46
CA GLY A 395 1.59 -4.68 -10.33
C GLY A 395 2.42 -5.85 -10.89
N VAL A 396 1.84 -7.04 -11.02
CA VAL A 396 2.49 -8.22 -11.60
C VAL A 396 2.81 -8.00 -13.07
N CYS A 397 1.90 -7.40 -13.83
CA CYS A 397 2.15 -7.07 -15.24
C CYS A 397 3.07 -5.87 -15.42
N LEU A 398 3.15 -4.98 -14.43
CA LEU A 398 3.89 -3.72 -14.52
C LEU A 398 5.37 -3.82 -14.13
N THR A 399 5.74 -4.79 -13.30
CA THR A 399 7.08 -4.86 -12.70
C THR A 399 7.90 -5.99 -13.32
N SER A 400 9.03 -5.64 -13.95
CA SER A 400 9.91 -6.56 -14.68
C SER A 400 10.49 -7.73 -13.83
N SER A 401 10.41 -7.62 -12.51
CA SER A 401 10.83 -8.68 -11.60
C SER A 401 9.88 -9.89 -11.56
N PHE A 402 8.66 -9.77 -12.11
CA PHE A 402 7.71 -10.87 -12.17
C PHE A 402 7.81 -11.69 -13.47
N HIS A 403 7.47 -12.98 -13.39
CA HIS A 403 7.40 -13.85 -14.58
C HIS A 403 6.22 -13.52 -15.50
N LEU A 404 5.16 -12.93 -14.97
CA LEU A 404 4.00 -12.46 -15.74
C LEU A 404 4.13 -10.98 -16.15
N TYR A 405 5.34 -10.43 -16.09
CA TYR A 405 5.58 -9.06 -16.58
C TYR A 405 5.19 -8.95 -18.05
N ASP A 406 4.32 -8.01 -18.35
CA ASP A 406 3.91 -7.68 -19.72
C ASP A 406 3.30 -6.27 -19.72
N ILE A 407 4.04 -5.35 -20.32
CA ILE A 407 3.68 -3.94 -20.33
C ILE A 407 2.36 -3.67 -21.07
N ASP A 408 2.05 -4.46 -22.10
CA ASP A 408 0.82 -4.34 -22.87
C ASP A 408 -0.39 -4.75 -22.05
N CYS A 409 -0.26 -5.83 -21.26
CA CYS A 409 -1.28 -6.23 -20.31
C CYS A 409 -1.51 -5.15 -19.25
N ALA A 410 -0.45 -4.54 -18.72
CA ALA A 410 -0.57 -3.46 -17.75
C ALA A 410 -1.28 -2.22 -18.35
N ARG A 411 -0.95 -1.86 -19.59
CA ARG A 411 -1.62 -0.77 -20.34
C ARG A 411 -3.07 -1.09 -20.62
N ALA A 412 -3.38 -2.31 -21.07
CA ALA A 412 -4.74 -2.74 -21.32
C ALA A 412 -5.61 -2.62 -20.06
N ILE A 413 -5.11 -3.06 -18.90
CA ILE A 413 -5.83 -2.96 -17.62
C ILE A 413 -6.21 -1.50 -17.31
N THR A 414 -5.24 -0.59 -17.35
CA THR A 414 -5.48 0.82 -17.02
C THR A 414 -6.33 1.51 -18.08
N ARG A 415 -6.14 1.19 -19.37
CA ARG A 415 -6.91 1.76 -20.48
C ARG A 415 -8.37 1.34 -20.38
N CYS A 416 -8.65 0.03 -20.24
CA CYS A 416 -10.01 -0.47 -20.08
C CYS A 416 -10.70 0.16 -18.85
N ALA A 417 -9.98 0.34 -17.75
CA ALA A 417 -10.52 0.99 -16.56
C ALA A 417 -10.86 2.46 -16.79
N ARG A 418 -9.99 3.20 -17.49
CA ARG A 418 -10.25 4.62 -17.85
C ARG A 418 -11.48 4.75 -18.72
N VAL A 419 -11.58 3.95 -19.77
CA VAL A 419 -12.70 3.98 -20.71
C VAL A 419 -14.01 3.59 -20.00
N THR A 420 -13.97 2.57 -19.16
CA THR A 420 -15.16 2.18 -18.38
C THR A 420 -15.62 3.31 -17.46
N LEU A 421 -14.71 3.99 -16.78
CA LEU A 421 -15.07 5.08 -15.88
C LEU A 421 -15.55 6.31 -16.67
N ARG A 422 -14.81 6.70 -17.70
CA ARG A 422 -15.05 7.91 -18.47
C ARG A 422 -16.24 7.77 -19.41
N ASP A 423 -16.20 6.78 -20.30
CA ASP A 423 -17.11 6.72 -21.44
C ASP A 423 -18.40 5.94 -21.11
N TRP A 424 -18.32 4.92 -20.28
CA TRP A 424 -19.48 4.10 -19.96
C TRP A 424 -20.19 4.54 -18.69
N LEU A 425 -19.48 4.60 -17.54
CA LEU A 425 -20.11 4.91 -16.26
C LEU A 425 -20.54 6.37 -16.19
N SER A 426 -19.63 7.31 -16.50
CA SER A 426 -19.95 8.74 -16.44
C SER A 426 -21.05 9.11 -17.45
N LYS A 427 -20.99 8.54 -18.65
CA LYS A 427 -22.04 8.74 -19.67
C LYS A 427 -23.38 8.17 -19.20
N SER A 428 -23.41 6.94 -18.69
CA SER A 428 -24.64 6.32 -18.21
C SER A 428 -25.27 7.07 -17.03
N ILE A 429 -24.45 7.57 -16.12
CA ILE A 429 -24.92 8.40 -15.01
C ILE A 429 -25.47 9.72 -15.53
N ASN A 430 -24.79 10.35 -16.49
CA ASN A 430 -25.23 11.61 -17.09
C ASN A 430 -26.53 11.45 -17.90
N ASP A 431 -26.70 10.35 -18.63
CA ASP A 431 -27.91 10.06 -19.39
C ASP A 431 -29.11 9.79 -18.44
N TYR A 432 -28.88 9.16 -17.29
CA TYR A 432 -29.92 8.84 -16.31
C TYR A 432 -30.24 10.01 -15.38
N TYR A 433 -29.24 10.77 -14.98
CA TYR A 433 -29.37 11.96 -14.12
C TYR A 433 -28.79 13.18 -14.85
N PRO A 434 -29.49 13.74 -15.83
CA PRO A 434 -28.97 14.87 -16.58
C PRO A 434 -28.77 16.09 -15.67
N THR A 435 -27.58 16.22 -15.14
CA THR A 435 -27.16 17.37 -14.34
C THR A 435 -26.29 18.28 -15.20
N LYS A 436 -26.52 19.59 -15.11
CA LYS A 436 -25.84 20.61 -15.92
C LYS A 436 -24.30 20.58 -15.83
N GLY A 437 -23.72 19.90 -14.82
CA GLY A 437 -22.29 19.79 -14.62
C GLY A 437 -21.62 18.65 -15.40
N PHE A 438 -22.30 17.53 -15.59
CA PHE A 438 -21.72 16.32 -16.18
C PHE A 438 -21.54 16.36 -17.70
N ILE A 439 -22.44 17.03 -18.42
CA ILE A 439 -22.37 17.18 -19.89
C ILE A 439 -21.09 17.93 -20.26
N GLY A 440 -20.73 18.94 -19.50
CA GLY A 440 -19.51 19.71 -19.75
C GLY A 440 -18.22 18.91 -19.53
N GLU A 441 -18.20 17.80 -18.78
CA GLU A 441 -17.00 17.02 -18.52
C GLU A 441 -16.62 16.08 -19.66
N LEU A 442 -17.59 15.44 -20.29
CA LEU A 442 -17.35 14.60 -21.47
C LEU A 442 -16.85 15.42 -22.66
N GLU A 443 -17.42 16.61 -22.85
CA GLU A 443 -16.98 17.54 -23.90
C GLU A 443 -15.60 18.14 -23.62
N LYS A 444 -15.26 18.33 -22.34
CA LYS A 444 -13.94 18.84 -21.90
C LYS A 444 -12.79 17.91 -22.26
N GLU A 445 -12.98 16.62 -22.19
CA GLU A 445 -11.91 15.66 -22.48
C GLU A 445 -11.57 15.62 -23.98
N PHE A 446 -12.52 15.98 -24.84
CA PHE A 446 -12.28 16.19 -26.27
C PHE A 446 -11.78 17.61 -26.61
N GLY A 447 -11.55 18.43 -25.60
CA GLY A 447 -11.02 19.77 -25.75
C GLY A 447 -12.00 20.79 -26.35
N THR A 448 -13.29 20.45 -26.41
CA THR A 448 -14.35 21.32 -26.96
C THR A 448 -15.53 21.45 -25.98
N VAL A 449 -16.16 22.63 -26.00
CA VAL A 449 -17.42 22.91 -25.31
C VAL A 449 -18.46 23.23 -26.38
N THR A 450 -19.57 22.52 -26.35
CA THR A 450 -20.70 22.80 -27.25
C THR A 450 -21.74 23.63 -26.50
N ILE A 451 -22.01 24.83 -27.04
CA ILE A 451 -23.03 25.74 -26.51
C ILE A 451 -24.16 25.85 -27.55
N ILE A 452 -25.39 25.56 -27.10
CA ILE A 452 -26.57 25.75 -27.95
C ILE A 452 -27.23 27.08 -27.58
N ALA A 453 -27.20 28.05 -28.45
CA ALA A 453 -27.83 29.35 -28.30
C ALA A 453 -28.78 29.61 -29.47
N ASN A 454 -30.00 30.02 -29.19
CA ASN A 454 -31.05 30.32 -30.20
C ASN A 454 -31.26 29.20 -31.23
N GLY A 455 -31.08 27.94 -30.84
CA GLY A 455 -31.21 26.75 -31.69
C GLY A 455 -29.99 26.48 -32.59
N THR A 456 -28.93 27.25 -32.47
CA THR A 456 -27.66 27.06 -33.18
C THR A 456 -26.62 26.46 -32.24
N GLU A 457 -25.87 25.48 -32.73
CA GLU A 457 -24.82 24.79 -32.00
C GLU A 457 -23.47 25.47 -32.28
N TYR A 458 -22.78 25.92 -31.25
CA TYR A 458 -21.46 26.54 -31.31
C TYR A 458 -20.46 25.66 -30.57
N LYS A 459 -19.32 25.32 -31.21
CA LYS A 459 -18.23 24.52 -30.66
C LYS A 459 -17.03 25.39 -30.37
N PHE A 460 -16.60 25.41 -29.14
CA PHE A 460 -15.45 26.18 -28.67
C PHE A 460 -14.39 25.28 -28.07
N GLY A 461 -13.13 25.63 -28.18
CA GLY A 461 -12.08 25.03 -27.40
C GLY A 461 -12.32 25.25 -25.89
N PHE A 462 -11.99 24.29 -25.07
CA PHE A 462 -12.30 24.26 -23.61
C PHE A 462 -11.93 25.57 -22.87
N ASN A 463 -10.77 26.13 -23.17
CA ASN A 463 -10.30 27.40 -22.62
C ASN A 463 -10.39 28.57 -23.62
N GLU A 464 -11.11 28.39 -24.71
CA GLU A 464 -11.32 29.46 -25.66
C GLU A 464 -12.13 30.58 -25.01
N LYS A 465 -11.69 31.82 -25.16
CA LYS A 465 -12.38 32.96 -24.58
C LYS A 465 -13.56 33.32 -25.50
N ILE A 466 -14.74 33.20 -24.96
CA ILE A 466 -15.98 33.59 -25.60
C ILE A 466 -16.49 34.91 -25.03
N THR A 467 -17.13 35.70 -25.86
CA THR A 467 -17.82 36.93 -25.42
C THR A 467 -19.24 36.57 -25.00
N ILE A 468 -19.62 36.96 -23.79
CA ILE A 468 -20.95 36.75 -23.22
C ILE A 468 -21.53 38.09 -22.75
N GLN A 469 -22.86 38.14 -22.64
CA GLN A 469 -23.57 39.19 -21.88
C GLN A 469 -24.15 38.60 -20.60
N ARG A 470 -23.75 39.14 -19.45
CA ARG A 470 -24.25 38.80 -18.14
C ARG A 470 -24.74 40.04 -17.42
N ASN A 471 -26.02 40.08 -17.04
CA ASN A 471 -26.65 41.23 -16.42
C ASN A 471 -26.57 42.55 -17.23
N GLY A 472 -26.53 42.43 -18.58
CA GLY A 472 -26.42 43.56 -19.48
C GLY A 472 -25.01 44.09 -19.71
N GLU A 473 -24.01 43.46 -19.16
CA GLU A 473 -22.59 43.79 -19.36
C GLU A 473 -21.92 42.72 -20.24
N GLU A 474 -21.13 43.19 -21.20
CA GLU A 474 -20.32 42.33 -22.06
C GLU A 474 -19.02 41.94 -21.34
N MET A 475 -18.72 40.64 -21.27
CA MET A 475 -17.49 40.13 -20.70
C MET A 475 -16.92 38.94 -21.49
N LYS A 476 -15.60 38.77 -21.41
CA LYS A 476 -14.92 37.62 -22.00
C LYS A 476 -14.57 36.58 -20.93
N ILE A 477 -15.17 35.40 -21.07
CA ILE A 477 -14.93 34.28 -20.19
C ILE A 477 -14.43 33.08 -20.99
N PRO A 478 -13.72 32.11 -20.34
CA PRO A 478 -13.47 30.81 -20.95
C PRO A 478 -14.79 30.09 -21.25
N ALA A 479 -14.89 29.39 -22.39
CA ALA A 479 -16.12 28.69 -22.82
C ALA A 479 -16.65 27.71 -21.75
N ASN A 480 -15.76 27.13 -20.98
CA ASN A 480 -16.09 26.21 -19.87
C ASN A 480 -16.74 26.90 -18.65
N GLN A 481 -16.77 28.23 -18.60
CA GLN A 481 -17.41 29.01 -17.54
C GLN A 481 -18.76 29.58 -17.98
N PHE A 482 -19.22 29.26 -19.20
CA PHE A 482 -20.52 29.69 -19.71
C PHE A 482 -21.65 29.05 -18.86
N ASN A 483 -22.59 29.90 -18.43
CA ASN A 483 -23.78 29.48 -17.71
C ASN A 483 -25.03 29.85 -18.52
N LYS A 484 -25.72 28.82 -18.99
CA LYS A 484 -26.93 28.96 -19.86
C LYS A 484 -28.07 29.77 -19.24
N GLU A 485 -28.12 29.89 -17.90
CA GLU A 485 -29.19 30.61 -17.21
C GLU A 485 -28.88 32.12 -17.03
N THR A 486 -27.60 32.43 -16.95
CA THR A 486 -27.16 33.81 -16.65
C THR A 486 -26.46 34.51 -17.80
N ASP A 487 -26.01 33.75 -18.80
CA ASP A 487 -25.17 34.23 -19.87
C ASP A 487 -25.89 34.11 -21.22
N LEU A 488 -25.78 35.16 -22.02
CA LEU A 488 -26.13 35.13 -23.42
C LEU A 488 -24.83 35.17 -24.22
N LEU A 489 -24.69 34.31 -25.23
CA LEU A 489 -23.55 34.41 -26.15
C LEU A 489 -23.66 35.75 -26.90
N GLY A 490 -22.66 36.59 -26.70
CA GLY A 490 -22.51 37.82 -27.46
C GLY A 490 -21.85 37.47 -28.81
N ILE A 491 -22.66 37.03 -29.78
CA ILE A 491 -22.22 36.81 -31.14
C ILE A 491 -22.59 38.07 -31.88
N GLU A 492 -21.58 38.82 -32.33
CA GLU A 492 -21.79 39.80 -33.38
C GLU A 492 -22.02 39.05 -34.68
N ASP A 493 -23.13 39.35 -35.37
CA ASP A 493 -23.50 38.83 -36.68
C ASP A 493 -22.46 39.16 -37.74
#